data_aa17473d8cc6868a296d6d2bf0891f71
#
_entry.id   aa17473d8cc6868a296d6d2bf0891f71
#
_cell.length_a   1.000
_cell.length_b   1.000
_cell.length_c   1.000
_cell.angle_alpha   90.00
_cell.angle_beta   90.00
_cell.angle_gamma   90.00
#
_symmetry.space_group_name_H-M   'P 1'
#
loop_
_entity.id
_entity.type
_entity.pdbx_description
1 polymer ?
#
loop_
_entity_poly.entity_id
_entity_poly.type
_entity_poly.pdbx_seq_one_letter_code
_entity_poly.pdbx_strand_id
1 'polypeptide(L)'
;MKSPDRYGSSVRPSLSSTRVIGAANVAVILVAVAALMIMPGDDPAAKAPPEAVKVGQTQPVPPSGRPSSPGPSAQPSAQPSVPAPIPTASQPPAVVATPEFARQVKANEAGLVPIIMYHRIIKKRMASIDRTPAQLRQELEKLAKQGYVPITAAEFAAGRVQVPAGKFPVVLTFDDGHPSHFALDDQGRPAKNTAVAIIYDVARKYPSFRPVATFWVNHYPFGLQKQEQQATAVQWLHRQGFEVANHTWAHPNLRAMGTKKVREQIARLERMLKKLGVPPSTTMALPFGSMPHKKKAARKGEWGGVPYDFDAVFLAGAEPSLSPFAKGYDPGAVQRIQSNGKKGECRKWCSQYWLEWLQKHPGWRYVSDGDPDRVSVPKKLQGNIAPKRRDQVNAY
;
A
#
# COMPACT_ATOMS: atom_id res chain seq x y z
N MET A 1 -9.25 19.49 -62.82
CA MET A 1 -10.12 19.78 -61.69
C MET A 1 -9.42 19.30 -60.42
N LYS A 2 -9.19 20.22 -59.50
CA LYS A 2 -8.28 20.14 -58.36
C LYS A 2 -8.82 19.29 -57.20
N SER A 3 -8.04 18.37 -56.72
CA SER A 3 -8.09 17.76 -55.39
C SER A 3 -7.77 18.80 -54.33
N PRO A 4 -8.29 18.70 -53.10
CA PRO A 4 -7.46 19.10 -51.98
C PRO A 4 -7.23 17.99 -51.01
N ASP A 5 -5.95 17.84 -50.72
CA ASP A 5 -5.30 17.08 -49.68
C ASP A 5 -5.53 17.61 -48.26
N ARG A 6 -5.31 16.66 -47.30
CA ARG A 6 -4.63 16.81 -46.03
C ARG A 6 -5.36 17.53 -44.90
N TYR A 7 -5.65 16.75 -43.86
CA TYR A 7 -5.27 17.04 -42.48
C TYR A 7 -5.32 15.77 -41.63
N GLY A 8 -4.19 15.07 -41.59
CA GLY A 8 -3.89 14.08 -40.58
C GLY A 8 -2.93 14.70 -39.57
N SER A 9 -3.42 15.40 -38.54
CA SER A 9 -2.60 15.85 -37.44
C SER A 9 -2.65 14.82 -36.30
N SER A 10 -1.62 13.98 -36.25
CA SER A 10 -1.31 13.18 -35.11
C SER A 10 -0.84 14.09 -33.95
N VAL A 11 -1.72 14.40 -33.05
CA VAL A 11 -1.36 15.07 -31.79
C VAL A 11 -0.65 14.04 -30.91
N ARG A 12 0.67 14.07 -30.91
CA ARG A 12 1.50 13.42 -29.90
C ARG A 12 1.39 14.27 -28.62
N PRO A 13 0.97 13.73 -27.48
CA PRO A 13 1.13 14.48 -26.23
C PRO A 13 2.63 14.55 -25.91
N SER A 14 3.15 15.76 -25.91
CA SER A 14 4.52 16.07 -25.51
C SER A 14 4.67 15.77 -24.01
N LEU A 15 5.67 14.99 -23.64
CA LEU A 15 6.07 14.65 -22.26
C LEU A 15 6.57 15.87 -21.43
N SER A 16 6.39 17.11 -21.95
CA SER A 16 6.82 18.34 -21.28
C SER A 16 5.80 18.93 -20.29
N SER A 17 4.58 18.39 -20.21
CA SER A 17 3.51 18.91 -19.32
C SER A 17 3.63 18.47 -17.86
N THR A 18 4.60 17.59 -17.52
CA THR A 18 4.79 17.05 -16.16
C THR A 18 5.14 18.12 -15.12
N ARG A 19 5.69 19.25 -15.55
CA ARG A 19 6.08 20.35 -14.62
C ARG A 19 4.91 21.21 -14.16
N VAL A 20 3.86 21.33 -14.96
CA VAL A 20 2.69 22.18 -14.63
C VAL A 20 1.69 21.42 -13.75
N ILE A 21 1.55 20.11 -13.97
CA ILE A 21 0.63 19.25 -13.20
C ILE A 21 1.12 19.08 -11.75
N GLY A 22 2.42 18.99 -11.53
CA GLY A 22 3.00 18.90 -10.17
C GLY A 22 2.69 20.11 -9.27
N ALA A 23 2.58 21.31 -9.84
CA ALA A 23 2.27 22.51 -9.09
C ALA A 23 0.81 22.60 -8.65
N ALA A 24 -0.13 22.14 -9.51
CA ALA A 24 -1.56 22.13 -9.20
C ALA A 24 -1.91 21.12 -8.10
N ASN A 25 -1.22 19.95 -8.06
CA ASN A 25 -1.45 18.92 -7.06
C ASN A 25 -0.96 19.30 -5.67
N VAL A 26 0.12 20.06 -5.57
CA VAL A 26 0.60 20.59 -4.29
C VAL A 26 -0.41 21.57 -3.70
N ALA A 27 -1.09 22.37 -4.52
CA ALA A 27 -2.12 23.30 -4.07
C ALA A 27 -3.38 22.58 -3.53
N VAL A 28 -3.84 21.51 -4.18
CA VAL A 28 -5.02 20.73 -3.72
C VAL A 28 -4.74 20.01 -2.40
N ILE A 29 -3.54 19.43 -2.24
CA ILE A 29 -3.14 18.76 -0.99
C ILE A 29 -2.95 19.79 0.13
N LEU A 30 -2.39 20.98 -0.17
CA LEU A 30 -2.21 22.04 0.82
C LEU A 30 -3.55 22.62 1.31
N VAL A 31 -4.56 22.74 0.45
CA VAL A 31 -5.91 23.19 0.86
C VAL A 31 -6.59 22.16 1.76
N ALA A 32 -6.46 20.88 1.48
CA ALA A 32 -7.00 19.82 2.34
C ALA A 32 -6.30 19.77 3.72
N VAL A 33 -4.99 20.05 3.77
CA VAL A 33 -4.19 20.12 5.01
C VAL A 33 -4.46 21.41 5.77
N ALA A 34 -4.67 22.55 5.09
CA ALA A 34 -5.03 23.81 5.74
C ALA A 34 -6.41 23.75 6.41
N ALA A 35 -7.38 23.04 5.80
CA ALA A 35 -8.69 22.82 6.42
C ALA A 35 -8.62 21.95 7.69
N LEU A 36 -7.60 21.07 7.80
CA LEU A 36 -7.36 20.27 9.01
C LEU A 36 -6.66 21.06 10.14
N MET A 37 -5.93 22.14 9.80
CA MET A 37 -5.17 22.97 10.75
C MET A 37 -5.97 24.14 11.34
N ILE A 38 -7.18 24.43 10.84
CA ILE A 38 -8.02 25.57 11.26
C ILE A 38 -9.19 25.11 12.16
N MET A 39 -9.18 23.90 12.68
CA MET A 39 -10.11 23.56 13.75
C MET A 39 -9.57 24.05 15.09
N PRO A 40 -10.30 24.89 15.85
CA PRO A 40 -9.93 25.26 17.20
C PRO A 40 -9.84 23.99 18.04
N GLY A 41 -8.71 23.77 18.68
CA GLY A 41 -8.59 22.76 19.71
C GLY A 41 -9.41 23.21 20.93
N ASP A 42 -10.54 22.60 21.17
CA ASP A 42 -11.17 22.62 22.50
C ASP A 42 -10.35 21.69 23.39
N ASP A 43 -9.58 22.29 24.27
CA ASP A 43 -8.99 21.63 25.42
C ASP A 43 -10.11 21.32 26.44
N PRO A 44 -10.46 20.06 26.69
CA PRO A 44 -11.21 19.76 27.90
C PRO A 44 -10.22 19.62 29.05
N ALA A 45 -10.29 20.59 29.96
CA ALA A 45 -9.65 20.53 31.26
C ALA A 45 -9.84 19.17 31.91
N ALA A 46 -8.71 18.55 32.26
CA ALA A 46 -8.64 17.31 33.00
C ALA A 46 -9.34 17.45 34.33
N LYS A 47 -10.50 16.80 34.51
CA LYS A 47 -11.07 16.49 35.83
C LYS A 47 -10.44 15.18 36.31
N ALA A 48 -9.77 15.27 37.45
CA ALA A 48 -9.22 14.15 38.18
C ALA A 48 -10.31 13.14 38.59
N PRO A 49 -10.01 11.83 38.62
CA PRO A 49 -10.96 10.84 39.12
C PRO A 49 -11.10 10.92 40.67
N PRO A 50 -12.25 10.55 41.25
CA PRO A 50 -12.46 10.56 42.69
C PRO A 50 -11.66 9.46 43.39
N GLU A 51 -11.25 9.77 44.61
CA GLU A 51 -10.46 8.95 45.53
C GLU A 51 -11.10 7.59 45.83
N ALA A 52 -10.21 6.58 45.91
CA ALA A 52 -10.55 5.22 46.32
C ALA A 52 -10.89 5.17 47.80
N VAL A 53 -12.05 4.62 48.12
CA VAL A 53 -12.48 4.26 49.48
C VAL A 53 -11.62 3.09 50.01
N LYS A 54 -10.91 3.31 51.12
CA LYS A 54 -10.23 2.28 51.89
C LYS A 54 -11.24 1.37 52.57
N VAL A 55 -11.21 0.08 52.29
CA VAL A 55 -11.85 -0.95 53.13
C VAL A 55 -10.79 -1.78 53.82
N GLY A 56 -10.99 -1.98 55.13
CA GLY A 56 -10.04 -2.42 56.12
C GLY A 56 -9.51 -3.84 55.97
N GLN A 57 -8.34 -3.99 56.56
CA GLN A 57 -7.66 -5.25 56.81
C GLN A 57 -8.38 -6.07 57.90
N THR A 58 -8.55 -7.38 57.68
CA THR A 58 -8.71 -8.36 58.75
C THR A 58 -7.71 -9.47 58.56
N GLN A 59 -7.02 -9.80 59.68
CA GLN A 59 -5.95 -10.75 59.80
C GLN A 59 -6.40 -12.22 59.86
N PRO A 60 -5.48 -13.18 59.74
CA PRO A 60 -5.74 -14.59 59.42
C PRO A 60 -5.89 -15.49 60.67
N VAL A 61 -6.61 -16.60 60.49
CA VAL A 61 -6.68 -17.71 61.45
C VAL A 61 -6.07 -18.96 60.80
N PRO A 62 -5.25 -19.75 61.53
CA PRO A 62 -4.49 -20.88 61.01
C PRO A 62 -5.22 -22.22 61.02
N PRO A 63 -4.64 -23.32 60.51
CA PRO A 63 -5.33 -24.40 59.82
C PRO A 63 -5.58 -25.65 60.68
N SER A 64 -6.53 -26.46 60.24
CA SER A 64 -6.63 -27.84 60.74
C SER A 64 -7.09 -28.82 59.64
N GLY A 65 -6.33 -29.87 59.47
CA GLY A 65 -6.77 -31.24 59.21
C GLY A 65 -7.10 -31.65 57.75
N ARG A 66 -6.19 -32.44 57.20
CA ARG A 66 -6.32 -33.33 56.05
C ARG A 66 -7.46 -34.34 56.18
N PRO A 67 -8.03 -34.96 55.11
CA PRO A 67 -7.30 -35.98 54.34
C PRO A 67 -7.47 -35.92 52.81
N SER A 68 -6.56 -36.65 52.17
CA SER A 68 -6.28 -36.77 50.73
C SER A 68 -7.36 -37.49 49.95
N SER A 69 -7.64 -37.03 48.72
CA SER A 69 -8.24 -37.79 47.63
C SER A 69 -7.61 -37.38 46.30
N PRO A 70 -7.51 -38.30 45.30
CA PRO A 70 -6.62 -38.14 44.17
C PRO A 70 -7.12 -37.12 43.17
N GLY A 71 -6.21 -36.27 42.64
CA GLY A 71 -6.50 -35.25 41.68
C GLY A 71 -6.84 -35.81 40.28
N PRO A 72 -7.67 -35.10 39.56
CA PRO A 72 -7.86 -35.38 38.14
C PRO A 72 -6.65 -34.88 37.33
N SER A 73 -6.25 -35.74 36.37
CA SER A 73 -5.21 -35.45 35.39
C SER A 73 -5.33 -34.08 34.77
N ALA A 74 -4.23 -33.33 34.73
CA ALA A 74 -4.11 -32.09 33.99
C ALA A 74 -4.33 -32.37 32.51
N GLN A 75 -5.41 -31.84 31.95
CA GLN A 75 -5.56 -31.72 30.50
C GLN A 75 -4.49 -30.73 29.98
N PRO A 76 -3.85 -31.04 28.85
CA PRO A 76 -2.95 -30.08 28.21
C PRO A 76 -3.72 -28.85 27.83
N SER A 77 -3.25 -27.68 28.26
CA SER A 77 -3.75 -26.38 27.81
C SER A 77 -3.76 -26.34 26.28
N ALA A 78 -4.94 -26.22 25.70
CA ALA A 78 -5.09 -26.01 24.27
C ALA A 78 -4.33 -24.73 23.87
N GLN A 79 -3.24 -24.88 23.15
CA GLN A 79 -2.61 -23.77 22.46
C GLN A 79 -3.65 -23.14 21.53
N PRO A 80 -3.75 -21.81 21.45
CA PRO A 80 -4.64 -21.17 20.50
C PRO A 80 -4.26 -21.64 19.09
N SER A 81 -5.16 -22.36 18.45
CA SER A 81 -5.00 -22.83 17.07
C SER A 81 -4.85 -21.60 16.16
N VAL A 82 -3.65 -21.42 15.63
CA VAL A 82 -3.40 -20.47 14.54
C VAL A 82 -4.35 -20.84 13.40
N PRO A 83 -5.21 -19.92 12.91
CA PRO A 83 -6.06 -20.21 11.75
C PRO A 83 -5.18 -20.71 10.60
N ALA A 84 -5.59 -21.80 9.96
CA ALA A 84 -4.88 -22.32 8.80
C ALA A 84 -4.65 -21.20 7.77
N PRO A 85 -3.46 -21.10 7.18
CA PRO A 85 -3.19 -20.11 6.15
C PRO A 85 -4.23 -20.27 5.05
N ILE A 86 -4.81 -19.13 4.61
CA ILE A 86 -5.69 -19.14 3.44
C ILE A 86 -4.86 -19.76 2.30
N PRO A 87 -5.40 -20.73 1.54
CA PRO A 87 -4.65 -21.36 0.47
C PRO A 87 -4.04 -20.28 -0.39
N THR A 88 -2.71 -20.20 -0.40
CA THR A 88 -1.99 -19.37 -1.34
C THR A 88 -2.44 -19.84 -2.72
N ALA A 89 -3.06 -18.97 -3.50
CA ALA A 89 -3.45 -19.32 -4.86
C ALA A 89 -2.23 -19.94 -5.52
N SER A 90 -2.35 -21.20 -5.96
CA SER A 90 -1.27 -21.92 -6.63
C SER A 90 -0.72 -21.00 -7.70
N GLN A 91 0.58 -20.75 -7.70
CA GLN A 91 1.19 -19.98 -8.78
C GLN A 91 0.84 -20.73 -10.09
N PRO A 92 0.31 -20.04 -11.09
CA PRO A 92 0.09 -20.66 -12.38
C PRO A 92 1.43 -21.26 -12.87
N PRO A 93 1.42 -22.36 -13.63
CA PRO A 93 2.63 -22.93 -14.19
C PRO A 93 3.39 -21.85 -14.94
N ALA A 94 4.71 -21.82 -14.79
CA ALA A 94 5.57 -20.83 -15.43
C ALA A 94 5.30 -20.83 -16.95
N VAL A 95 4.83 -19.72 -17.45
CA VAL A 95 4.59 -19.51 -18.88
C VAL A 95 5.89 -19.02 -19.49
N VAL A 96 6.37 -19.65 -20.55
CA VAL A 96 7.44 -19.10 -21.39
C VAL A 96 6.79 -18.24 -22.47
N ALA A 97 6.91 -16.94 -22.37
CA ALA A 97 6.27 -16.01 -23.29
C ALA A 97 7.01 -15.98 -24.64
N THR A 98 6.43 -16.62 -25.67
CA THR A 98 6.88 -16.41 -27.06
C THR A 98 6.27 -15.09 -27.62
N PRO A 99 6.84 -14.52 -28.71
CA PRO A 99 6.24 -13.34 -29.36
C PRO A 99 4.80 -13.57 -29.80
N GLU A 100 4.44 -14.78 -30.27
CA GLU A 100 3.10 -15.17 -30.70
C GLU A 100 2.15 -15.20 -29.50
N PHE A 101 2.55 -15.81 -28.38
CA PHE A 101 1.75 -15.84 -27.15
C PHE A 101 1.56 -14.43 -26.58
N ALA A 102 2.63 -13.63 -26.52
CA ALA A 102 2.57 -12.24 -26.08
C ALA A 102 1.58 -11.41 -26.92
N ARG A 103 1.56 -11.62 -28.26
CA ARG A 103 0.60 -10.99 -29.16
C ARG A 103 -0.84 -11.45 -28.90
N GLN A 104 -1.04 -12.75 -28.66
CA GLN A 104 -2.35 -13.33 -28.38
C GLN A 104 -2.96 -12.71 -27.11
N VAL A 105 -2.19 -12.56 -26.02
CA VAL A 105 -2.64 -11.96 -24.76
C VAL A 105 -2.58 -10.42 -24.78
N LYS A 106 -2.09 -9.83 -25.85
CA LYS A 106 -1.90 -8.37 -26.04
C LYS A 106 -1.01 -7.77 -24.95
N ALA A 107 0.10 -8.46 -24.62
CA ALA A 107 1.00 -8.07 -23.57
C ALA A 107 1.58 -6.66 -23.79
N ASN A 108 1.62 -5.85 -22.74
CA ASN A 108 2.23 -4.51 -22.77
C ASN A 108 2.83 -4.19 -21.41
N GLU A 109 4.00 -4.70 -21.13
CA GLU A 109 4.62 -4.54 -19.82
C GLU A 109 5.36 -3.20 -19.64
N ALA A 110 5.36 -2.35 -20.68
CA ALA A 110 5.73 -0.93 -20.58
C ALA A 110 4.56 -0.03 -20.16
N GLY A 111 3.36 -0.57 -20.01
CA GLY A 111 2.15 0.19 -19.73
C GLY A 111 2.06 0.73 -18.30
N LEU A 112 1.05 1.56 -18.07
CA LEU A 112 0.77 2.19 -16.78
C LEU A 112 0.21 1.19 -15.77
N VAL A 113 0.66 1.32 -14.52
CA VAL A 113 0.22 0.52 -13.36
C VAL A 113 -0.50 1.42 -12.37
N PRO A 114 -1.79 1.17 -12.04
CA PRO A 114 -2.47 1.89 -10.98
C PRO A 114 -1.92 1.49 -9.61
N ILE A 115 -1.39 2.46 -8.88
CA ILE A 115 -0.99 2.34 -7.48
C ILE A 115 -1.98 3.17 -6.68
N ILE A 116 -2.89 2.50 -5.97
CA ILE A 116 -4.04 3.15 -5.34
C ILE A 116 -3.72 3.45 -3.88
N MET A 117 -3.87 4.70 -3.48
CA MET A 117 -3.61 5.22 -2.15
C MET A 117 -4.91 5.29 -1.36
N TYR A 118 -4.96 4.58 -0.25
CA TYR A 118 -6.02 4.60 0.74
C TYR A 118 -5.50 5.18 2.07
N HIS A 119 -6.44 5.75 2.85
CA HIS A 119 -6.23 6.17 4.22
C HIS A 119 -7.29 5.48 5.11
N ARG A 120 -8.04 6.23 5.91
CA ARG A 120 -9.03 5.65 6.84
C ARG A 120 -10.18 4.94 6.11
N ILE A 121 -10.53 3.74 6.62
CA ILE A 121 -11.69 2.97 6.16
C ILE A 121 -12.77 3.03 7.25
N ILE A 122 -13.57 4.08 7.25
CA ILE A 122 -14.48 4.44 8.35
C ILE A 122 -15.92 4.59 7.87
N LYS A 123 -16.89 4.27 8.75
CA LYS A 123 -18.34 4.29 8.39
C LYS A 123 -18.80 5.68 7.94
N LYS A 124 -18.39 6.74 8.65
CA LYS A 124 -18.71 8.13 8.33
C LYS A 124 -17.44 8.83 7.86
N ARG A 125 -17.35 9.15 6.59
CA ARG A 125 -16.21 9.89 6.02
C ARG A 125 -16.12 11.28 6.63
N MET A 126 -14.90 11.66 7.03
CA MET A 126 -14.59 12.99 7.59
C MET A 126 -13.78 13.83 6.60
N ALA A 127 -13.11 13.19 5.64
CA ALA A 127 -12.30 13.84 4.61
C ALA A 127 -12.48 13.15 3.25
N SER A 128 -12.08 13.84 2.18
CA SER A 128 -12.14 13.29 0.80
C SER A 128 -11.26 12.05 0.60
N ILE A 129 -10.20 11.91 1.39
CA ILE A 129 -9.28 10.77 1.36
C ILE A 129 -9.82 9.52 2.07
N ASP A 130 -10.90 9.64 2.85
CA ASP A 130 -11.52 8.51 3.54
C ASP A 130 -12.38 7.67 2.59
N ARG A 131 -12.47 6.37 2.89
CA ARG A 131 -13.42 5.46 2.25
C ARG A 131 -14.30 4.80 3.31
N THR A 132 -15.52 4.43 2.94
CA THR A 132 -16.29 3.51 3.78
C THR A 132 -15.91 2.06 3.47
N PRO A 133 -16.14 1.11 4.42
CA PRO A 133 -15.94 -0.31 4.14
C PRO A 133 -16.67 -0.79 2.88
N ALA A 134 -17.90 -0.30 2.66
CA ALA A 134 -18.67 -0.62 1.45
C ALA A 134 -18.03 -0.07 0.17
N GLN A 135 -17.53 1.16 0.20
CA GLN A 135 -16.84 1.76 -0.94
C GLN A 135 -15.54 1.04 -1.27
N LEU A 136 -14.74 0.66 -0.26
CA LEU A 136 -13.53 -0.14 -0.47
C LEU A 136 -13.90 -1.49 -1.11
N ARG A 137 -14.86 -2.23 -0.54
CA ARG A 137 -15.33 -3.50 -1.08
C ARG A 137 -15.75 -3.38 -2.55
N GLN A 138 -16.57 -2.39 -2.87
CA GLN A 138 -17.05 -2.13 -4.23
C GLN A 138 -15.91 -1.87 -5.21
N GLU A 139 -14.89 -1.09 -4.80
CA GLU A 139 -13.73 -0.78 -5.63
C GLU A 139 -12.87 -2.02 -5.88
N LEU A 140 -12.59 -2.82 -4.82
CA LEU A 140 -11.80 -4.05 -4.94
C LEU A 140 -12.54 -5.11 -5.78
N GLU A 141 -13.86 -5.29 -5.62
CA GLU A 141 -14.65 -6.19 -6.46
C GLU A 141 -14.67 -5.73 -7.94
N LYS A 142 -14.72 -4.43 -8.19
CA LYS A 142 -14.62 -3.89 -9.54
C LYS A 142 -13.26 -4.19 -10.18
N LEU A 143 -12.17 -4.00 -9.42
CA LEU A 143 -10.82 -4.34 -9.85
C LEU A 143 -10.70 -5.83 -10.18
N ALA A 144 -11.17 -6.70 -9.28
CA ALA A 144 -11.15 -8.16 -9.48
C ALA A 144 -11.92 -8.58 -10.74
N LYS A 145 -13.15 -8.07 -10.94
CA LYS A 145 -13.98 -8.31 -12.13
C LYS A 145 -13.30 -7.84 -13.42
N GLN A 146 -12.54 -6.76 -13.37
CA GLN A 146 -11.80 -6.21 -14.51
C GLN A 146 -10.50 -6.95 -14.80
N GLY A 147 -10.11 -7.96 -13.98
CA GLY A 147 -8.90 -8.74 -14.18
C GLY A 147 -7.64 -8.12 -13.58
N TYR A 148 -7.77 -7.16 -12.68
CA TYR A 148 -6.64 -6.68 -11.89
C TYR A 148 -6.24 -7.67 -10.81
N VAL A 149 -4.92 -7.83 -10.62
CA VAL A 149 -4.31 -8.71 -9.63
C VAL A 149 -3.45 -7.87 -8.70
N PRO A 150 -3.71 -7.84 -7.39
CA PRO A 150 -2.90 -7.10 -6.45
C PRO A 150 -1.47 -7.65 -6.35
N ILE A 151 -0.51 -6.72 -6.30
CA ILE A 151 0.88 -6.95 -5.92
C ILE A 151 1.26 -5.93 -4.83
N THR A 152 2.32 -6.21 -4.06
CA THR A 152 2.84 -5.26 -3.09
C THR A 152 3.67 -4.16 -3.74
N ALA A 153 3.89 -3.05 -3.04
CA ALA A 153 4.78 -1.99 -3.51
C ALA A 153 6.23 -2.48 -3.62
N ALA A 154 6.66 -3.40 -2.73
CA ALA A 154 7.96 -4.04 -2.80
C ALA A 154 8.11 -4.92 -4.06
N GLU A 155 7.09 -5.71 -4.40
CA GLU A 155 7.09 -6.49 -5.65
C GLU A 155 7.17 -5.56 -6.87
N PHE A 156 6.38 -4.50 -6.89
CA PHE A 156 6.40 -3.50 -7.95
C PHE A 156 7.78 -2.83 -8.07
N ALA A 157 8.33 -2.31 -6.96
CA ALA A 157 9.62 -1.61 -6.95
C ALA A 157 10.78 -2.48 -7.42
N ALA A 158 10.78 -3.76 -7.05
CA ALA A 158 11.77 -4.74 -7.48
C ALA A 158 11.59 -5.23 -8.94
N GLY A 159 10.50 -4.85 -9.60
CA GLY A 159 10.15 -5.36 -10.92
C GLY A 159 9.72 -6.84 -10.91
N ARG A 160 9.28 -7.37 -9.78
CA ARG A 160 8.70 -8.71 -9.66
C ARG A 160 7.19 -8.67 -9.87
N VAL A 161 6.77 -8.31 -11.08
CA VAL A 161 5.36 -8.18 -11.44
C VAL A 161 4.81 -9.55 -11.87
N GLN A 162 4.64 -10.45 -10.90
CA GLN A 162 4.14 -11.81 -11.13
C GLN A 162 2.61 -11.82 -11.19
N VAL A 163 2.07 -11.57 -12.36
CA VAL A 163 0.65 -11.50 -12.66
C VAL A 163 0.34 -12.45 -13.82
N PRO A 164 -0.72 -13.26 -13.77
CA PRO A 164 -1.05 -14.18 -14.85
C PRO A 164 -1.18 -13.49 -16.22
N ALA A 165 -0.89 -14.22 -17.28
CA ALA A 165 -0.98 -13.72 -18.66
C ALA A 165 -2.33 -13.10 -18.96
N GLY A 166 -2.34 -11.95 -19.62
CA GLY A 166 -3.55 -11.18 -19.97
C GLY A 166 -4.20 -10.45 -18.79
N LYS A 167 -3.64 -10.53 -17.57
CA LYS A 167 -4.10 -9.79 -16.39
C LYS A 167 -3.29 -8.52 -16.17
N PHE A 168 -3.74 -7.69 -15.23
CA PHE A 168 -3.22 -6.35 -14.96
C PHE A 168 -2.76 -6.24 -13.51
N PRO A 169 -1.55 -5.76 -13.22
CA PRO A 169 -1.15 -5.48 -11.85
C PRO A 169 -1.91 -4.26 -11.30
N VAL A 170 -2.18 -4.30 -10.00
CA VAL A 170 -2.59 -3.15 -9.20
C VAL A 170 -1.86 -3.19 -7.86
N VAL A 171 -1.40 -2.04 -7.36
CA VAL A 171 -0.81 -1.94 -6.03
C VAL A 171 -1.83 -1.27 -5.11
N LEU A 172 -2.24 -1.97 -4.06
CA LEU A 172 -3.13 -1.43 -3.03
C LEU A 172 -2.26 -0.93 -1.88
N THR A 173 -2.31 0.38 -1.57
CA THR A 173 -1.47 0.99 -0.55
C THR A 173 -2.28 1.73 0.50
N PHE A 174 -1.94 1.55 1.77
CA PHE A 174 -2.64 2.14 2.92
C PHE A 174 -1.64 2.93 3.75
N ASP A 175 -1.86 4.24 3.90
CA ASP A 175 -0.98 5.14 4.63
C ASP A 175 -1.41 5.29 6.10
N ASP A 176 -0.50 5.73 6.97
CA ASP A 176 -0.66 6.08 8.39
C ASP A 176 -0.78 4.92 9.38
N GLY A 177 -1.01 3.69 8.95
CA GLY A 177 -1.24 2.57 9.87
C GLY A 177 -2.48 2.79 10.77
N HIS A 178 -3.58 3.27 10.20
CA HIS A 178 -4.81 3.52 10.98
C HIS A 178 -5.46 2.20 11.47
N PRO A 179 -6.13 2.17 12.65
CA PRO A 179 -6.80 0.96 13.18
C PRO A 179 -7.80 0.29 12.23
N SER A 180 -8.42 1.06 11.33
CA SER A 180 -9.34 0.52 10.33
C SER A 180 -8.66 -0.30 9.22
N HIS A 181 -7.33 -0.29 9.14
CA HIS A 181 -6.62 -1.11 8.16
C HIS A 181 -6.52 -2.54 8.63
N PHE A 182 -6.17 -2.75 9.90
CA PHE A 182 -5.96 -4.06 10.46
C PHE A 182 -6.20 -4.08 11.97
N ALA A 183 -6.93 -5.07 12.42
CA ALA A 183 -7.05 -5.51 13.79
C ALA A 183 -7.38 -7.01 13.75
N LEU A 184 -7.08 -7.74 14.83
CA LEU A 184 -7.50 -9.13 15.01
C LEU A 184 -8.74 -9.18 15.92
N ASP A 185 -9.65 -10.09 15.63
CA ASP A 185 -10.74 -10.46 16.53
C ASP A 185 -10.25 -11.44 17.61
N ASP A 186 -11.14 -11.82 18.53
CA ASP A 186 -10.83 -12.74 19.64
C ASP A 186 -10.42 -14.15 19.17
N GLN A 187 -10.65 -14.47 17.89
CA GLN A 187 -10.26 -15.72 17.25
C GLN A 187 -8.97 -15.59 16.41
N GLY A 188 -8.26 -14.44 16.51
CA GLY A 188 -7.04 -14.18 15.77
C GLY A 188 -7.23 -13.98 14.26
N ARG A 189 -8.45 -13.69 13.80
CA ARG A 189 -8.78 -13.40 12.40
C ARG A 189 -8.86 -11.88 12.19
N PRO A 190 -8.66 -11.39 10.94
CA PRO A 190 -8.91 -9.98 10.62
C PRO A 190 -10.31 -9.53 11.03
N ALA A 191 -10.40 -8.53 11.88
CA ALA A 191 -11.65 -8.00 12.39
C ALA A 191 -12.53 -7.44 11.25
N LYS A 192 -13.83 -7.67 11.33
CA LYS A 192 -14.81 -7.25 10.31
C LYS A 192 -14.69 -5.76 9.98
N ASN A 193 -14.85 -5.43 8.70
CA ASN A 193 -14.78 -4.07 8.15
C ASN A 193 -13.38 -3.41 8.19
N THR A 194 -12.32 -4.12 8.62
CA THR A 194 -10.96 -3.67 8.37
C THR A 194 -10.60 -3.86 6.90
N ALA A 195 -9.61 -3.10 6.41
CA ALA A 195 -9.14 -3.23 5.03
C ALA A 195 -8.69 -4.66 4.71
N VAL A 196 -7.94 -5.29 5.62
CA VAL A 196 -7.46 -6.68 5.46
C VAL A 196 -8.63 -7.67 5.37
N ALA A 197 -9.65 -7.55 6.23
CA ALA A 197 -10.81 -8.43 6.16
C ALA A 197 -11.56 -8.29 4.82
N ILE A 198 -11.68 -7.06 4.31
CA ILE A 198 -12.34 -6.79 3.02
C ILE A 198 -11.53 -7.36 1.86
N ILE A 199 -10.19 -7.23 1.90
CA ILE A 199 -9.29 -7.82 0.88
C ILE A 199 -9.46 -9.34 0.84
N TYR A 200 -9.49 -10.02 2.00
CA TYR A 200 -9.74 -11.46 2.07
C TYR A 200 -11.12 -11.87 1.57
N ASP A 201 -12.17 -11.11 1.91
CA ASP A 201 -13.52 -11.37 1.42
C ASP A 201 -13.59 -11.33 -0.12
N VAL A 202 -12.91 -10.34 -0.72
CA VAL A 202 -12.86 -10.20 -2.18
C VAL A 202 -12.03 -11.34 -2.79
N ALA A 203 -10.89 -11.69 -2.21
CA ALA A 203 -10.05 -12.79 -2.70
C ALA A 203 -10.79 -14.15 -2.64
N ARG A 204 -11.57 -14.42 -1.59
CA ARG A 204 -12.42 -15.62 -1.54
C ARG A 204 -13.45 -15.68 -2.66
N LYS A 205 -14.02 -14.54 -3.04
CA LYS A 205 -15.01 -14.42 -4.12
C LYS A 205 -14.39 -14.46 -5.50
N TYR A 206 -13.15 -13.98 -5.63
CA TYR A 206 -12.41 -13.87 -6.88
C TYR A 206 -11.01 -14.49 -6.72
N PRO A 207 -10.81 -15.78 -6.96
CA PRO A 207 -9.56 -16.49 -6.64
C PRO A 207 -8.30 -15.95 -7.33
N SER A 208 -8.43 -15.28 -8.47
CA SER A 208 -7.30 -14.61 -9.13
C SER A 208 -6.88 -13.28 -8.47
N PHE A 209 -7.70 -12.74 -7.54
CA PHE A 209 -7.40 -11.52 -6.81
C PHE A 209 -6.56 -11.86 -5.57
N ARG A 210 -5.25 -11.66 -5.65
CA ARG A 210 -4.33 -11.97 -4.54
C ARG A 210 -4.67 -11.15 -3.29
N PRO A 211 -4.73 -11.76 -2.10
CA PRO A 211 -5.02 -11.05 -0.86
C PRO A 211 -3.75 -10.36 -0.29
N VAL A 212 -3.17 -9.43 -1.03
CA VAL A 212 -1.99 -8.67 -0.62
C VAL A 212 -2.20 -7.16 -0.77
N ALA A 213 -1.49 -6.39 0.03
CA ALA A 213 -1.43 -4.93 0.00
C ALA A 213 -0.16 -4.45 0.72
N THR A 214 0.14 -3.16 0.61
CA THR A 214 1.21 -2.48 1.34
C THR A 214 0.62 -1.54 2.39
N PHE A 215 1.10 -1.65 3.63
CA PHE A 215 0.77 -0.75 4.72
C PHE A 215 2.00 0.06 5.10
N TRP A 216 2.02 1.35 4.80
CA TRP A 216 3.02 2.26 5.30
C TRP A 216 2.58 2.83 6.63
N VAL A 217 3.35 2.51 7.69
CA VAL A 217 2.96 2.77 9.07
C VAL A 217 3.84 3.85 9.72
N ASN A 218 3.30 4.46 10.77
CA ASN A 218 4.00 5.35 11.69
C ASN A 218 4.33 4.62 13.01
N HIS A 219 4.77 5.34 14.04
CA HIS A 219 5.22 4.77 15.30
C HIS A 219 4.12 4.10 16.16
N TYR A 220 2.85 4.26 15.80
CA TYR A 220 1.72 3.51 16.38
C TYR A 220 0.98 2.71 15.30
N PRO A 221 1.61 1.66 14.74
CA PRO A 221 0.99 0.88 13.68
C PRO A 221 -0.36 0.34 14.14
N PHE A 222 -1.38 0.61 13.32
CA PHE A 222 -2.79 0.23 13.56
C PHE A 222 -3.38 0.79 14.87
N GLY A 223 -2.83 1.91 15.39
CA GLY A 223 -3.26 2.54 16.64
C GLY A 223 -2.84 1.80 17.90
N LEU A 224 -2.03 0.76 17.77
CA LEU A 224 -1.59 -0.06 18.90
C LEU A 224 -0.49 0.64 19.72
N GLN A 225 -0.64 0.66 21.05
CA GLN A 225 0.28 1.33 21.97
C GLN A 225 1.34 0.37 22.53
N LYS A 226 0.97 -0.89 22.78
CA LYS A 226 1.86 -1.88 23.37
C LYS A 226 2.73 -2.57 22.33
N GLN A 227 4.03 -2.67 22.57
CA GLN A 227 5.00 -3.24 21.63
C GLN A 227 4.66 -4.69 21.24
N GLU A 228 4.17 -5.49 22.17
CA GLU A 228 3.78 -6.89 21.92
C GLU A 228 2.61 -6.98 20.94
N GLN A 229 1.62 -6.09 21.09
CA GLN A 229 0.48 -6.00 20.16
C GLN A 229 0.94 -5.53 18.78
N GLN A 230 1.81 -4.52 18.73
CA GLN A 230 2.41 -4.06 17.47
C GLN A 230 3.17 -5.20 16.77
N ALA A 231 4.02 -5.93 17.51
CA ALA A 231 4.78 -7.06 16.97
C ALA A 231 3.86 -8.16 16.44
N THR A 232 2.82 -8.54 17.20
CA THR A 232 1.81 -9.52 16.78
C THR A 232 1.16 -9.09 15.46
N ALA A 233 0.72 -7.83 15.36
CA ALA A 233 0.03 -7.31 14.21
C ALA A 233 0.92 -7.27 12.95
N VAL A 234 2.12 -6.67 13.05
CA VAL A 234 3.01 -6.53 11.87
C VAL A 234 3.57 -7.86 11.41
N GLN A 235 3.92 -8.78 12.34
CA GLN A 235 4.37 -10.12 12.00
C GLN A 235 3.26 -10.97 11.39
N TRP A 236 2.01 -10.82 11.89
CA TRP A 236 0.87 -11.51 11.28
C TRP A 236 0.71 -11.08 9.82
N LEU A 237 0.68 -9.78 9.54
CA LEU A 237 0.59 -9.25 8.17
C LEU A 237 1.73 -9.74 7.29
N HIS A 238 2.96 -9.69 7.80
CA HIS A 238 4.14 -10.16 7.05
C HIS A 238 4.03 -11.65 6.70
N ARG A 239 3.65 -12.51 7.67
CA ARG A 239 3.44 -13.95 7.42
C ARG A 239 2.34 -14.24 6.39
N GLN A 240 1.36 -13.35 6.25
CA GLN A 240 0.30 -13.47 5.26
C GLN A 240 0.65 -12.86 3.90
N GLY A 241 1.89 -12.39 3.70
CA GLY A 241 2.35 -11.81 2.44
C GLY A 241 2.01 -10.35 2.22
N PHE A 242 1.48 -9.65 3.23
CA PHE A 242 1.34 -8.19 3.20
C PHE A 242 2.68 -7.51 3.44
N GLU A 243 2.89 -6.37 2.82
CA GLU A 243 4.03 -5.51 3.11
C GLU A 243 3.68 -4.52 4.23
N VAL A 244 4.53 -4.42 5.25
CA VAL A 244 4.50 -3.37 6.27
C VAL A 244 5.80 -2.60 6.16
N ALA A 245 5.73 -1.29 5.89
CA ALA A 245 6.90 -0.48 5.56
C ALA A 245 6.81 0.96 6.09
N ASN A 246 7.79 1.79 5.73
CA ASN A 246 8.07 3.08 6.35
C ASN A 246 7.18 4.22 5.85
N HIS A 247 6.50 4.91 6.80
CA HIS A 247 5.82 6.19 6.57
C HIS A 247 6.34 7.31 7.48
N THR A 248 7.59 7.24 7.90
CA THR A 248 8.23 8.09 8.92
C THR A 248 7.72 7.87 10.35
N TRP A 249 8.50 8.28 11.33
CA TRP A 249 8.17 8.13 12.74
C TRP A 249 6.88 8.86 13.14
N ALA A 250 6.79 10.18 12.85
CA ALA A 250 5.71 11.05 13.34
C ALA A 250 4.97 11.79 12.22
N HIS A 251 5.00 11.27 10.99
CA HIS A 251 4.30 11.85 9.83
C HIS A 251 4.58 13.35 9.59
N PRO A 252 5.83 13.86 9.65
CA PRO A 252 6.10 15.27 9.43
C PRO A 252 6.12 15.62 7.94
N ASN A 253 5.94 16.91 7.64
CA ASN A 253 6.24 17.44 6.32
C ASN A 253 7.78 17.46 6.11
N LEU A 254 8.31 16.48 5.36
CA LEU A 254 9.75 16.31 5.15
C LEU A 254 10.38 17.48 4.39
N ARG A 255 9.62 18.21 3.58
CA ARG A 255 10.11 19.40 2.87
C ARG A 255 10.47 20.54 3.83
N ALA A 256 9.76 20.64 4.96
CA ALA A 256 10.04 21.64 5.98
C ALA A 256 11.21 21.27 6.91
N MET A 257 11.85 20.11 6.69
CA MET A 257 12.88 19.59 7.58
C MET A 257 14.27 19.62 6.97
N GLY A 258 15.29 19.88 7.82
CA GLY A 258 16.70 19.69 7.47
C GLY A 258 17.02 18.19 7.31
N THR A 259 18.03 17.88 6.51
CA THR A 259 18.44 16.52 6.14
C THR A 259 18.65 15.58 7.33
N LYS A 260 19.26 16.07 8.44
CA LYS A 260 19.47 15.28 9.66
C LYS A 260 18.15 14.83 10.28
N LYS A 261 17.16 15.72 10.36
CA LYS A 261 15.84 15.41 10.89
C LYS A 261 15.03 14.47 9.97
N VAL A 262 15.17 14.63 8.65
CA VAL A 262 14.57 13.67 7.69
C VAL A 262 15.10 12.25 7.95
N ARG A 263 16.42 12.09 8.04
CA ARG A 263 17.06 10.79 8.33
C ARG A 263 16.63 10.23 9.69
N GLU A 264 16.53 11.07 10.71
CA GLU A 264 16.05 10.69 12.03
C GLU A 264 14.63 10.10 11.96
N GLN A 265 13.70 10.78 11.29
CA GLN A 265 12.31 10.33 11.15
C GLN A 265 12.20 8.96 10.48
N ILE A 266 12.99 8.72 9.45
CA ILE A 266 13.00 7.46 8.71
C ILE A 266 13.67 6.35 9.55
N ALA A 267 14.89 6.57 10.00
CA ALA A 267 15.67 5.54 10.70
C ALA A 267 15.09 5.15 12.06
N ARG A 268 14.40 6.07 12.76
CA ARG A 268 13.67 5.74 14.00
C ARG A 268 12.58 4.69 13.74
N LEU A 269 11.85 4.83 12.64
CA LEU A 269 10.82 3.85 12.29
C LEU A 269 11.44 2.53 11.84
N GLU A 270 12.49 2.53 11.03
CA GLU A 270 13.20 1.29 10.67
C GLU A 270 13.70 0.54 11.90
N ARG A 271 14.26 1.25 12.89
CA ARG A 271 14.67 0.65 14.16
C ARG A 271 13.51 -0.01 14.89
N MET A 272 12.35 0.64 14.90
CA MET A 272 11.14 0.09 15.53
C MET A 272 10.66 -1.15 14.77
N LEU A 273 10.49 -1.08 13.45
CA LEU A 273 10.04 -2.21 12.62
C LEU A 273 10.95 -3.43 12.78
N LYS A 274 12.29 -3.22 12.80
CA LYS A 274 13.25 -4.27 13.09
C LYS A 274 13.03 -4.90 14.49
N LYS A 275 12.78 -4.09 15.53
CA LYS A 275 12.46 -4.59 16.88
C LYS A 275 11.13 -5.36 16.92
N LEU A 276 10.18 -5.02 16.07
CA LEU A 276 8.92 -5.72 15.93
C LEU A 276 9.03 -7.02 15.13
N GLY A 277 10.22 -7.36 14.62
CA GLY A 277 10.52 -8.63 13.95
C GLY A 277 10.07 -8.70 12.48
N VAL A 278 9.98 -7.56 11.78
CA VAL A 278 9.78 -7.54 10.34
C VAL A 278 11.07 -7.18 9.59
N PRO A 279 11.23 -7.62 8.34
CA PRO A 279 12.39 -7.25 7.53
C PRO A 279 12.53 -5.74 7.37
N PRO A 280 13.74 -5.23 7.04
CA PRO A 280 13.92 -3.83 6.67
C PRO A 280 12.99 -3.43 5.52
N SER A 281 12.42 -2.24 5.60
CA SER A 281 11.55 -1.72 4.54
C SER A 281 12.34 -1.56 3.24
N THR A 282 11.78 -2.03 2.14
CA THR A 282 12.31 -1.79 0.78
C THR A 282 11.59 -0.66 0.08
N THR A 283 10.47 -0.20 0.65
CA THR A 283 9.69 0.92 0.13
C THR A 283 9.34 1.93 1.22
N MET A 284 9.06 3.15 0.79
CA MET A 284 8.63 4.24 1.67
C MET A 284 7.58 5.09 0.96
N ALA A 285 6.53 5.51 1.67
CA ALA A 285 5.66 6.59 1.22
C ALA A 285 6.00 7.90 1.94
N LEU A 286 5.99 9.00 1.21
CA LEU A 286 6.24 10.32 1.77
C LEU A 286 4.99 10.90 2.42
N PRO A 287 5.02 11.29 3.71
CA PRO A 287 3.97 12.08 4.31
C PRO A 287 3.61 13.30 3.44
N PHE A 288 2.31 13.47 3.16
CA PHE A 288 1.79 14.53 2.28
C PHE A 288 2.35 14.50 0.84
N GLY A 289 3.04 13.44 0.42
CA GLY A 289 3.83 13.43 -0.82
C GLY A 289 4.98 14.43 -0.83
N SER A 290 5.35 14.98 0.32
CA SER A 290 6.31 16.10 0.44
C SER A 290 7.75 15.61 0.38
N MET A 291 8.37 15.76 -0.80
CA MET A 291 9.76 15.41 -1.04
C MET A 291 10.70 16.36 -0.29
N PRO A 292 11.67 15.89 0.51
CA PRO A 292 12.65 16.74 1.17
C PRO A 292 13.58 17.43 0.15
N HIS A 293 14.20 18.56 0.54
CA HIS A 293 15.10 19.31 -0.33
C HIS A 293 16.25 18.44 -0.88
N LYS A 294 16.86 17.61 -0.04
CA LYS A 294 17.84 16.61 -0.48
C LYS A 294 17.11 15.29 -0.73
N LYS A 295 16.56 15.10 -1.94
CA LYS A 295 15.77 13.93 -2.36
C LYS A 295 16.40 12.60 -1.96
N LYS A 296 17.73 12.45 -2.12
CA LYS A 296 18.46 11.23 -1.73
C LYS A 296 18.22 10.84 -0.27
N ALA A 297 18.02 11.82 0.64
CA ALA A 297 17.79 11.51 2.05
C ALA A 297 16.44 10.82 2.32
N ALA A 298 15.46 10.92 1.44
CA ALA A 298 14.23 10.12 1.55
C ALA A 298 14.45 8.67 1.11
N ARG A 299 15.41 8.39 0.23
CA ARG A 299 15.61 7.07 -0.33
C ARG A 299 16.71 6.27 0.38
N LYS A 300 17.83 6.94 0.71
CA LYS A 300 19.00 6.29 1.29
C LYS A 300 19.64 7.18 2.34
N GLY A 301 19.98 6.60 3.47
CA GLY A 301 20.65 7.31 4.56
C GLY A 301 20.90 6.45 5.77
N GLU A 302 21.29 7.15 6.82
CA GLU A 302 21.54 6.56 8.14
C GLU A 302 21.30 7.60 9.21
N TRP A 303 20.83 7.16 10.38
CA TRP A 303 20.81 7.96 11.61
C TRP A 303 20.89 7.06 12.84
N GLY A 304 21.77 7.42 13.78
CA GLY A 304 21.97 6.68 15.04
C GLY A 304 22.34 5.21 14.83
N GLY A 305 23.18 4.90 13.83
CA GLY A 305 23.63 3.54 13.52
C GLY A 305 22.56 2.67 12.83
N VAL A 306 21.47 3.27 12.34
CA VAL A 306 20.43 2.54 11.60
C VAL A 306 20.42 3.02 10.15
N PRO A 307 20.94 2.23 9.20
CA PRO A 307 20.88 2.52 7.77
C PRO A 307 19.49 2.21 7.22
N TYR A 308 19.16 2.85 6.09
CA TYR A 308 18.04 2.52 5.23
C TYR A 308 18.40 2.76 3.76
N ASP A 309 17.87 1.92 2.87
CA ASP A 309 18.06 2.05 1.42
C ASP A 309 16.81 1.48 0.72
N PHE A 310 15.89 2.35 0.33
CA PHE A 310 14.63 1.94 -0.28
C PHE A 310 14.79 1.74 -1.78
N ASP A 311 14.23 0.67 -2.31
CA ASP A 311 14.11 0.41 -3.75
C ASP A 311 13.25 1.49 -4.42
N ALA A 312 12.18 1.94 -3.73
CA ALA A 312 11.33 3.01 -4.23
C ALA A 312 10.75 3.90 -3.13
N VAL A 313 10.52 5.18 -3.50
CA VAL A 313 9.86 6.21 -2.70
C VAL A 313 8.58 6.65 -3.40
N PHE A 314 7.44 6.54 -2.71
CA PHE A 314 6.11 6.78 -3.26
C PHE A 314 5.58 8.16 -2.86
N LEU A 315 5.05 8.86 -3.86
CA LEU A 315 4.42 10.18 -3.69
C LEU A 315 2.92 10.04 -3.38
N ALA A 316 2.30 11.13 -2.95
CA ALA A 316 0.85 11.30 -3.02
C ALA A 316 0.50 11.94 -4.37
N GLY A 317 0.64 11.19 -5.45
CA GLY A 317 0.46 11.71 -6.80
C GLY A 317 -1.00 11.69 -7.27
N ALA A 318 -1.23 12.01 -8.53
CA ALA A 318 -2.55 12.11 -9.13
C ALA A 318 -2.69 11.30 -10.42
N GLU A 319 -1.74 10.42 -10.72
CA GLU A 319 -1.72 9.63 -11.95
C GLU A 319 -1.17 8.21 -11.70
N PRO A 320 -1.50 7.23 -12.56
CA PRO A 320 -0.91 5.91 -12.50
C PRO A 320 0.61 5.98 -12.71
N SER A 321 1.34 5.07 -12.08
CA SER A 321 2.78 4.97 -12.26
C SER A 321 3.15 4.41 -13.62
N LEU A 322 4.29 4.83 -14.15
CA LEU A 322 4.96 4.08 -15.20
C LEU A 322 5.31 2.68 -14.68
N SER A 323 5.34 1.70 -15.58
CA SER A 323 5.88 0.37 -15.30
C SER A 323 7.32 0.46 -14.76
N PRO A 324 7.75 -0.41 -13.83
CA PRO A 324 9.13 -0.47 -13.36
C PRO A 324 10.12 -0.88 -14.47
N PHE A 325 9.61 -1.36 -15.60
CA PHE A 325 10.38 -1.69 -16.80
C PHE A 325 10.51 -0.52 -17.78
N ALA A 326 9.72 0.54 -17.62
CA ALA A 326 9.69 1.66 -18.55
C ALA A 326 10.90 2.59 -18.38
N LYS A 327 11.40 3.15 -19.50
CA LYS A 327 12.54 4.06 -19.55
C LYS A 327 12.40 5.31 -18.67
N GLY A 328 11.19 5.81 -18.48
CA GLY A 328 10.91 7.01 -17.69
C GLY A 328 10.58 6.73 -16.21
N TYR A 329 10.63 5.48 -15.76
CA TYR A 329 10.35 5.14 -14.37
C TYR A 329 11.41 5.73 -13.42
N ASP A 330 10.95 6.56 -12.47
CA ASP A 330 11.79 7.11 -11.40
C ASP A 330 11.44 6.45 -10.05
N PRO A 331 12.27 5.52 -9.57
CA PRO A 331 12.04 4.88 -8.28
C PRO A 331 12.18 5.85 -7.08
N GLY A 332 12.75 7.03 -7.27
CA GLY A 332 12.81 8.07 -6.24
C GLY A 332 11.52 8.90 -6.11
N ALA A 333 10.55 8.74 -7.04
CA ALA A 333 9.35 9.57 -7.10
C ALA A 333 8.16 8.84 -7.77
N VAL A 334 7.80 7.67 -7.24
CA VAL A 334 6.74 6.81 -7.80
C VAL A 334 5.36 7.45 -7.59
N GLN A 335 4.60 7.61 -8.67
CA GLN A 335 3.26 8.21 -8.65
C GLN A 335 2.21 7.26 -8.09
N ARG A 336 1.20 7.82 -7.42
CA ARG A 336 0.03 7.09 -6.92
C ARG A 336 -1.25 7.83 -7.29
N ILE A 337 -2.39 7.14 -7.24
CA ILE A 337 -3.71 7.70 -7.41
C ILE A 337 -4.54 7.57 -6.12
N GLN A 338 -5.17 8.64 -5.69
CA GLN A 338 -6.05 8.61 -4.52
C GLN A 338 -7.30 7.77 -4.82
N SER A 339 -7.64 6.85 -3.89
CA SER A 339 -8.91 6.14 -3.98
C SER A 339 -10.08 7.11 -3.78
N ASN A 340 -10.86 7.34 -4.81
CA ASN A 340 -12.13 8.07 -4.71
C ASN A 340 -12.99 7.89 -5.97
N GLY A 341 -14.27 8.31 -5.85
CA GLY A 341 -15.20 8.39 -6.97
C GLY A 341 -14.95 9.63 -7.86
N LYS A 342 -15.80 9.80 -8.86
CA LYS A 342 -15.73 10.94 -9.80
C LYS A 342 -16.40 12.21 -9.29
N LYS A 343 -16.95 12.22 -8.09
CA LYS A 343 -17.60 13.39 -7.48
C LYS A 343 -16.66 14.03 -6.47
N GLY A 344 -16.71 15.35 -6.33
CA GLY A 344 -15.90 16.12 -5.40
C GLY A 344 -14.53 16.54 -5.94
N GLU A 345 -13.59 16.82 -5.05
CA GLU A 345 -12.33 17.48 -5.33
C GLU A 345 -11.43 16.74 -6.35
N CYS A 346 -11.38 15.42 -6.29
CA CYS A 346 -10.50 14.66 -7.17
C CYS A 346 -11.20 13.92 -8.31
N ARG A 347 -12.33 14.41 -8.78
CA ARG A 347 -13.14 13.78 -9.83
C ARG A 347 -12.42 13.44 -11.14
N LYS A 348 -11.32 14.16 -11.47
CA LYS A 348 -10.51 13.95 -12.68
C LYS A 348 -9.21 13.21 -12.46
N TRP A 349 -8.81 12.94 -11.20
CA TRP A 349 -7.47 12.45 -10.87
C TRP A 349 -7.48 11.29 -9.89
N CYS A 350 -8.68 10.81 -9.52
CA CYS A 350 -8.84 9.71 -8.58
C CYS A 350 -8.95 8.36 -9.27
N SER A 351 -8.96 7.30 -8.45
CA SER A 351 -8.94 5.92 -8.91
C SER A 351 -10.05 5.59 -9.91
N GLN A 352 -11.30 6.00 -9.65
CA GLN A 352 -12.39 5.71 -10.58
C GLN A 352 -12.16 6.35 -11.96
N TYR A 353 -11.68 7.60 -12.03
CA TYR A 353 -11.36 8.27 -13.30
C TYR A 353 -10.28 7.50 -14.05
N TRP A 354 -9.16 7.18 -13.41
CA TRP A 354 -8.03 6.54 -14.05
C TRP A 354 -8.32 5.09 -14.47
N LEU A 355 -9.04 4.32 -13.64
CA LEU A 355 -9.43 2.96 -14.01
C LEU A 355 -10.34 2.92 -15.23
N GLU A 356 -11.29 3.87 -15.34
CA GLU A 356 -12.13 4.00 -16.53
C GLU A 356 -11.34 4.51 -17.74
N TRP A 357 -10.38 5.41 -17.51
CA TRP A 357 -9.51 5.91 -18.58
C TRP A 357 -8.64 4.77 -19.14
N LEU A 358 -7.99 3.98 -18.30
CA LEU A 358 -7.18 2.81 -18.69
C LEU A 358 -8.03 1.73 -19.39
N GLN A 359 -9.29 1.58 -19.02
CA GLN A 359 -10.21 0.68 -19.71
C GLN A 359 -10.52 1.15 -21.12
N LYS A 360 -10.71 2.45 -21.32
CA LYS A 360 -10.95 3.07 -22.62
C LYS A 360 -9.70 3.18 -23.49
N HIS A 361 -8.53 3.16 -22.88
CA HIS A 361 -7.24 3.29 -23.55
C HIS A 361 -6.32 2.08 -23.25
N PRO A 362 -6.71 0.86 -23.70
CA PRO A 362 -6.01 -0.39 -23.34
C PRO A 362 -4.54 -0.41 -23.77
N GLY A 363 -4.16 0.34 -24.79
CA GLY A 363 -2.77 0.45 -25.25
C GLY A 363 -1.84 1.18 -24.26
N TRP A 364 -2.39 1.84 -23.23
CA TRP A 364 -1.63 2.49 -22.16
C TRP A 364 -1.53 1.65 -20.90
N ARG A 365 -2.36 0.63 -20.75
CA ARG A 365 -2.43 -0.21 -19.56
C ARG A 365 -1.36 -1.30 -19.61
N TYR A 366 -0.74 -1.56 -18.47
CA TYR A 366 0.09 -2.74 -18.30
C TYR A 366 -0.74 -4.02 -18.51
N VAL A 367 -0.26 -4.93 -19.34
CA VAL A 367 -0.83 -6.26 -19.56
C VAL A 367 0.30 -7.28 -19.45
N SER A 368 0.19 -8.21 -18.52
CA SER A 368 1.23 -9.23 -18.30
C SER A 368 1.24 -10.29 -19.39
N ASP A 369 2.42 -10.80 -19.72
CA ASP A 369 2.61 -12.03 -20.50
C ASP A 369 2.64 -13.30 -19.63
N GLY A 370 2.75 -13.15 -18.30
CA GLY A 370 2.81 -14.24 -17.34
C GLY A 370 4.20 -14.83 -17.14
N ASP A 371 5.22 -14.38 -17.86
CA ASP A 371 6.61 -14.83 -17.76
C ASP A 371 7.41 -13.86 -16.87
N PRO A 372 7.93 -14.30 -15.71
CA PRO A 372 8.68 -13.42 -14.81
C PRO A 372 10.05 -12.98 -15.36
N ASP A 373 10.57 -13.68 -16.37
CA ASP A 373 11.93 -13.46 -16.91
C ASP A 373 11.92 -12.63 -18.19
N ARG A 374 10.75 -12.35 -18.76
CA ARG A 374 10.56 -11.60 -19.98
C ARG A 374 9.86 -10.26 -19.74
N VAL A 375 9.99 -9.36 -20.69
CA VAL A 375 9.25 -8.10 -20.75
C VAL A 375 8.64 -7.97 -22.13
N SER A 376 7.37 -8.35 -22.25
CA SER A 376 6.69 -8.38 -23.53
C SER A 376 6.03 -7.06 -23.89
N VAL A 377 6.31 -6.58 -25.09
CA VAL A 377 5.72 -5.33 -25.62
C VAL A 377 5.50 -5.41 -27.13
N PRO A 378 4.53 -4.69 -27.69
CA PRO A 378 4.45 -4.44 -29.12
C PRO A 378 5.76 -3.82 -29.64
N LYS A 379 6.27 -4.22 -30.82
CA LYS A 379 7.52 -3.71 -31.42
C LYS A 379 7.64 -2.18 -31.38
N LYS A 380 6.55 -1.46 -31.67
CA LYS A 380 6.51 0.01 -31.62
C LYS A 380 6.79 0.62 -30.23
N LEU A 381 6.67 -0.16 -29.16
CA LEU A 381 6.91 0.27 -27.77
C LEU A 381 8.26 -0.23 -27.23
N GLN A 382 9.02 -1.02 -27.97
CA GLN A 382 10.30 -1.56 -27.53
C GLN A 382 11.28 -0.47 -27.06
N GLY A 383 11.30 0.69 -27.73
CA GLY A 383 12.11 1.83 -27.35
C GLY A 383 11.74 2.49 -26.01
N ASN A 384 10.58 2.14 -25.44
CA ASN A 384 10.10 2.63 -24.16
C ASN A 384 10.59 1.80 -22.95
N ILE A 385 11.25 0.67 -23.20
CA ILE A 385 11.85 -0.17 -22.15
C ILE A 385 13.17 0.42 -21.68
N ALA A 386 13.41 0.37 -20.37
CA ALA A 386 14.64 0.83 -19.76
C ALA A 386 15.85 0.06 -20.30
N PRO A 387 16.98 0.74 -20.60
CA PRO A 387 18.17 0.09 -21.18
C PRO A 387 18.66 -1.15 -20.42
N LYS A 388 18.57 -1.14 -19.08
CA LYS A 388 18.97 -2.27 -18.22
C LYS A 388 18.10 -3.53 -18.35
N ARG A 389 16.98 -3.45 -19.08
CA ARG A 389 16.04 -4.56 -19.29
C ARG A 389 15.99 -5.03 -20.75
N ARG A 390 16.85 -4.50 -21.62
CA ARG A 390 16.83 -4.80 -23.08
C ARG A 390 16.96 -6.28 -23.38
N ASP A 391 17.80 -7.00 -22.64
CA ASP A 391 18.03 -8.42 -22.84
C ASP A 391 16.82 -9.30 -22.46
N GLN A 392 15.88 -8.77 -21.69
CA GLN A 392 14.65 -9.44 -21.31
C GLN A 392 13.49 -9.15 -22.26
N VAL A 393 13.69 -8.22 -23.23
CA VAL A 393 12.60 -7.77 -24.10
C VAL A 393 12.14 -8.84 -25.07
N ASN A 394 10.86 -9.15 -25.04
CA ASN A 394 10.14 -9.98 -25.98
C ASN A 394 9.21 -9.09 -26.82
N ALA A 395 9.70 -8.60 -27.97
CA ALA A 395 8.95 -7.68 -28.83
C ALA A 395 8.20 -8.43 -29.93
N TYR A 396 6.91 -8.14 -30.12
CA TYR A 396 6.05 -8.81 -31.09
C TYR A 396 5.32 -7.84 -32.05
#